data_efec571a92f6d873b84f3f4f3786d2fc
#
_entry.id   efec571a92f6d873b84f3f4f3786d2fc
#
_cell.length_a   1.000
_cell.length_b   1.000
_cell.length_c   1.000
_cell.angle_alpha   90.00
_cell.angle_beta   90.00
_cell.angle_gamma   90.00
#
_symmetry.space_group_name_H-M   'P 1'
#
loop_
_entity.id
_entity.type
_entity.pdbx_description
1 polymer ?
#
loop_
_entity_poly.entity_id
_entity_poly.type
_entity_poly.pdbx_seq_one_letter_code
_entity_poly.pdbx_strand_id
1 'polypeptide(L)'
;MIELRKSDQRGHADHGWLKSFHSFSFADYYDTKHMGFGPLRVINEDRVAAGMGFGKHSHRDMEIISYVLDGALAHEDSMGNGSAIKPGDVQRMSAGTGVTHSESNHSKTGATHFLQIWIMPNVTGIAPSYEEKHFDAASKRGQLRLIGSPEGREGSVVIHQDARLYAGFFDFAEHAEISIAKGRLGYVHVARGSVAVNGQSLSAGDAAKLTDEIGIRIDKGQNAELLVFDLPQ
;
A
#
# COMPACT_ATOMS: atom_id res chain seq x y z
N MET A 1 -16.48 -4.48 14.11
CA MET A 1 -16.89 -3.05 13.89
C MET A 1 -16.19 -2.54 12.64
N ILE A 2 -16.90 -1.81 11.77
CA ILE A 2 -16.34 -1.26 10.53
C ILE A 2 -16.42 0.27 10.59
N GLU A 3 -15.28 0.95 10.46
CA GLU A 3 -15.16 2.40 10.34
C GLU A 3 -14.70 2.74 8.92
N LEU A 4 -15.44 3.61 8.23
CA LEU A 4 -15.08 4.05 6.87
C LEU A 4 -14.21 5.31 6.93
N ARG A 5 -13.15 5.32 6.13
CA ARG A 5 -12.34 6.49 5.83
C ARG A 5 -12.63 6.90 4.39
N LYS A 6 -13.43 7.93 4.21
CA LYS A 6 -13.79 8.42 2.87
C LYS A 6 -12.64 9.16 2.20
N SER A 7 -12.58 9.04 0.88
CA SER A 7 -11.49 9.62 0.08
C SER A 7 -11.36 11.14 0.23
N ASP A 8 -12.49 11.85 0.33
CA ASP A 8 -12.58 13.30 0.51
C ASP A 8 -12.19 13.78 1.92
N GLN A 9 -12.07 12.87 2.88
CA GLN A 9 -11.63 13.16 4.25
C GLN A 9 -10.12 12.99 4.45
N ARG A 10 -9.40 12.46 3.48
CA ARG A 10 -7.95 12.27 3.55
C ARG A 10 -7.22 13.62 3.53
N GLY A 11 -6.01 13.66 4.11
CA GLY A 11 -5.10 14.76 3.91
C GLY A 11 -4.78 14.93 2.41
N HIS A 12 -4.56 16.17 1.97
CA HIS A 12 -4.23 16.46 0.59
C HIS A 12 -3.10 17.50 0.53
N ALA A 13 -2.10 17.24 -0.31
CA ALA A 13 -1.03 18.15 -0.65
C ALA A 13 -0.92 18.28 -2.18
N ASP A 14 -0.75 19.51 -2.68
CA ASP A 14 -0.48 19.79 -4.10
C ASP A 14 0.74 20.72 -4.19
N HIS A 15 1.85 20.19 -4.68
CA HIS A 15 3.11 20.90 -4.87
C HIS A 15 3.35 21.25 -6.36
N GLY A 16 2.30 21.14 -7.20
CA GLY A 16 2.39 21.29 -8.65
C GLY A 16 2.93 20.03 -9.35
N TRP A 17 4.12 19.56 -8.97
CA TRP A 17 4.72 18.35 -9.50
C TRP A 17 4.26 17.07 -8.80
N LEU A 18 3.75 17.17 -7.57
CA LEU A 18 3.25 16.09 -6.73
C LEU A 18 1.84 16.43 -6.26
N LYS A 19 0.89 15.55 -6.53
CA LYS A 19 -0.42 15.51 -5.85
C LYS A 19 -0.46 14.27 -4.98
N SER A 20 -0.65 14.47 -3.66
CA SER A 20 -0.60 13.42 -2.67
C SER A 20 -1.85 13.43 -1.79
N PHE A 21 -2.43 12.25 -1.55
CA PHE A 21 -3.54 12.06 -0.62
C PHE A 21 -3.09 11.14 0.52
N HIS A 22 -3.28 11.58 1.75
CA HIS A 22 -2.77 10.91 2.95
C HIS A 22 -3.91 10.25 3.73
N SER A 23 -3.93 8.93 3.83
CA SER A 23 -4.89 8.20 4.65
C SER A 23 -4.66 8.41 6.15
N PHE A 24 -3.40 8.62 6.54
CA PHE A 24 -2.95 8.91 7.90
C PHE A 24 -2.12 10.19 7.93
N SER A 25 -1.85 10.70 9.12
CA SER A 25 -0.99 11.88 9.32
C SER A 25 0.39 11.66 8.72
N PHE A 26 0.79 12.57 7.85
CA PHE A 26 2.05 12.53 7.13
C PHE A 26 2.49 13.94 6.72
N ALA A 27 3.78 14.24 6.80
CA ALA A 27 4.36 15.56 6.53
C ALA A 27 3.57 16.67 7.27
N ASP A 28 3.05 17.66 6.55
CA ASP A 28 2.30 18.79 7.13
C ASP A 28 0.83 18.46 7.45
N TYR A 29 0.33 17.29 7.01
CA TYR A 29 -1.00 16.85 7.38
C TYR A 29 -0.98 16.17 8.74
N TYR A 30 -1.69 16.73 9.71
CA TYR A 30 -1.79 16.21 11.07
C TYR A 30 -3.24 16.08 11.53
N ASP A 31 -3.66 14.86 11.83
CA ASP A 31 -4.99 14.53 12.40
C ASP A 31 -4.81 13.44 13.46
N THR A 32 -5.06 13.79 14.70
CA THR A 32 -4.89 12.88 15.86
C THR A 32 -5.76 11.63 15.80
N LYS A 33 -6.86 11.65 15.03
CA LYS A 33 -7.74 10.50 14.81
C LYS A 33 -7.22 9.54 13.75
N HIS A 34 -6.23 9.98 12.97
CA HIS A 34 -5.69 9.25 11.83
C HIS A 34 -4.16 9.23 11.85
N MET A 35 -3.60 8.70 12.95
CA MET A 35 -2.14 8.57 13.13
C MET A 35 -1.58 7.25 12.56
N GLY A 36 -2.45 6.27 12.33
CA GLY A 36 -2.14 4.92 11.86
C GLY A 36 -3.26 3.95 12.22
N PHE A 37 -3.06 2.67 11.92
CA PHE A 37 -3.99 1.58 12.28
C PHE A 37 -3.19 0.29 12.53
N GLY A 38 -3.04 -0.11 13.80
CA GLY A 38 -2.03 -1.10 14.19
C GLY A 38 -0.65 -0.64 13.73
N PRO A 39 0.18 -1.51 13.14
CA PRO A 39 1.49 -1.13 12.61
C PRO A 39 1.42 -0.37 11.26
N LEU A 40 0.28 -0.28 10.60
CA LEU A 40 0.13 0.45 9.35
C LEU A 40 0.18 1.95 9.61
N ARG A 41 1.25 2.60 9.15
CA ARG A 41 1.57 3.99 9.50
C ARG A 41 1.29 4.98 8.38
N VAL A 42 1.47 4.57 7.13
CA VAL A 42 1.29 5.43 5.95
C VAL A 42 0.59 4.65 4.84
N ILE A 43 -0.40 5.27 4.23
CA ILE A 43 -0.83 5.01 2.85
C ILE A 43 -0.98 6.39 2.21
N ASN A 44 -0.02 6.74 1.36
CA ASN A 44 -0.09 7.90 0.50
C ASN A 44 -0.41 7.46 -0.92
N GLU A 45 -1.34 8.14 -1.56
CA GLU A 45 -1.66 7.99 -2.97
C GLU A 45 -1.05 9.17 -3.71
N ASP A 46 0.00 8.89 -4.47
CA ASP A 46 0.86 9.91 -5.08
C ASP A 46 0.73 9.90 -6.60
N ARG A 47 0.60 11.10 -7.17
CA ARG A 47 0.73 11.36 -8.60
C ARG A 47 1.88 12.31 -8.83
N VAL A 48 2.92 11.80 -9.48
CA VAL A 48 4.17 12.52 -9.74
C VAL A 48 4.26 12.88 -11.21
N ALA A 49 4.46 14.18 -11.49
CA ALA A 49 4.61 14.68 -12.85
C ALA A 49 5.83 14.08 -13.58
N ALA A 50 5.80 14.10 -14.90
CA ALA A 50 6.87 13.57 -15.75
C ALA A 50 8.25 14.12 -15.38
N GLY A 51 9.23 13.22 -15.20
CA GLY A 51 10.62 13.56 -14.88
C GLY A 51 10.85 14.17 -13.49
N MET A 52 9.81 14.26 -12.67
CA MET A 52 9.87 14.76 -11.29
C MET A 52 9.95 13.61 -10.29
N GLY A 53 10.27 13.92 -9.04
CA GLY A 53 10.37 12.90 -7.99
C GLY A 53 10.89 13.42 -6.66
N PHE A 54 11.08 12.49 -5.75
CA PHE A 54 11.61 12.72 -4.42
C PHE A 54 13.13 12.58 -4.47
N GLY A 55 13.84 13.64 -4.12
CA GLY A 55 15.30 13.65 -4.00
C GLY A 55 15.80 12.68 -2.92
N LYS A 56 17.11 12.53 -2.81
CA LYS A 56 17.73 11.64 -1.81
C LYS A 56 17.27 12.01 -0.40
N HIS A 57 16.70 11.04 0.30
CA HIS A 57 16.27 11.15 1.70
C HIS A 57 16.47 9.82 2.41
N SER A 58 16.51 9.85 3.73
CA SER A 58 16.89 8.68 4.54
C SER A 58 15.70 8.18 5.36
N HIS A 59 15.68 6.85 5.57
CA HIS A 59 14.75 6.17 6.46
C HIS A 59 15.50 5.28 7.44
N ARG A 60 14.86 5.00 8.56
CA ARG A 60 15.31 4.06 9.57
C ARG A 60 14.13 3.30 10.13
N ASP A 61 14.33 2.00 10.39
CA ASP A 61 13.38 1.12 11.08
C ASP A 61 11.94 1.24 10.55
N MET A 62 11.79 1.13 9.21
CA MET A 62 10.50 1.17 8.53
C MET A 62 10.47 0.17 7.39
N GLU A 63 9.36 -0.54 7.23
CA GLU A 63 9.05 -1.34 6.06
C GLU A 63 8.30 -0.45 5.07
N ILE A 64 8.92 -0.16 3.93
CA ILE A 64 8.40 0.75 2.90
C ILE A 64 8.05 -0.08 1.68
N ILE A 65 6.80 0.03 1.24
CA ILE A 65 6.27 -0.73 0.11
C ILE A 65 5.74 0.25 -0.93
N SER A 66 6.20 0.11 -2.18
CA SER A 66 5.68 0.84 -3.33
C SER A 66 4.80 -0.08 -4.17
N TYR A 67 3.57 0.36 -4.46
CA TYR A 67 2.59 -0.34 -5.30
C TYR A 67 2.16 0.59 -6.43
N VAL A 68 2.67 0.35 -7.63
CA VAL A 68 2.44 1.22 -8.78
C VAL A 68 1.10 0.88 -9.45
N LEU A 69 0.29 1.91 -9.65
CA LEU A 69 -0.99 1.85 -10.34
C LEU A 69 -0.84 2.18 -11.83
N ASP A 70 -0.19 3.31 -12.16
CA ASP A 70 0.06 3.75 -13.53
C ASP A 70 1.47 4.28 -13.70
N GLY A 71 2.03 4.13 -14.90
CA GLY A 71 3.36 4.61 -15.24
C GLY A 71 4.46 3.71 -14.71
N ALA A 72 5.57 4.28 -14.25
CA ALA A 72 6.69 3.57 -13.65
C ALA A 72 7.41 4.47 -12.64
N LEU A 73 7.70 3.92 -11.47
CA LEU A 73 8.45 4.58 -10.40
C LEU A 73 9.90 4.10 -10.44
N ALA A 74 10.84 5.00 -10.77
CA ALA A 74 12.27 4.70 -10.67
C ALA A 74 12.71 4.83 -9.22
N HIS A 75 13.46 3.85 -8.73
CA HIS A 75 14.03 3.77 -7.39
C HIS A 75 15.54 3.60 -7.49
N GLU A 76 16.29 4.33 -6.64
CA GLU A 76 17.72 4.15 -6.42
C GLU A 76 18.02 4.26 -4.94
N ASP A 77 18.87 3.38 -4.38
CA ASP A 77 19.21 3.38 -2.96
C ASP A 77 20.72 3.26 -2.67
N SER A 78 21.09 3.51 -1.42
CA SER A 78 22.48 3.45 -0.94
C SER A 78 23.04 2.02 -0.83
N MET A 79 22.22 1.00 -1.02
CA MET A 79 22.64 -0.41 -1.09
C MET A 79 23.09 -0.81 -2.50
N GLY A 80 22.87 0.08 -3.49
CA GLY A 80 23.21 -0.16 -4.90
C GLY A 80 22.08 -0.74 -5.72
N ASN A 81 20.85 -0.80 -5.17
CA ASN A 81 19.70 -1.19 -5.95
C ASN A 81 19.20 -0.03 -6.82
N GLY A 82 18.76 -0.37 -8.03
CA GLY A 82 18.10 0.53 -8.96
C GLY A 82 17.12 -0.23 -9.83
N SER A 83 15.87 0.24 -9.90
CA SER A 83 14.82 -0.39 -10.70
C SER A 83 13.79 0.62 -11.19
N ALA A 84 12.93 0.18 -12.11
CA ALA A 84 11.74 0.90 -12.55
C ALA A 84 10.51 0.04 -12.30
N ILE A 85 9.87 0.27 -11.18
CA ILE A 85 8.72 -0.46 -10.66
C ILE A 85 7.48 -0.09 -11.49
N LYS A 86 6.74 -1.08 -11.98
CA LYS A 86 5.59 -0.92 -12.89
C LYS A 86 4.33 -1.54 -12.29
N PRO A 87 3.15 -1.29 -12.87
CA PRO A 87 1.93 -2.00 -12.49
C PRO A 87 2.13 -3.53 -12.53
N GLY A 88 1.79 -4.17 -11.41
CA GLY A 88 2.07 -5.60 -11.20
C GLY A 88 3.29 -5.88 -10.34
N ASP A 89 4.24 -4.96 -10.27
CA ASP A 89 5.39 -5.08 -9.36
C ASP A 89 5.04 -4.59 -7.96
N VAL A 90 5.62 -5.25 -6.98
CA VAL A 90 5.59 -4.86 -5.56
C VAL A 90 7.03 -4.74 -5.10
N GLN A 91 7.43 -3.54 -4.74
CA GLN A 91 8.74 -3.27 -4.16
C GLN A 91 8.60 -3.15 -2.65
N ARG A 92 9.52 -3.76 -1.91
CA ARG A 92 9.68 -3.59 -0.48
C ARG A 92 11.12 -3.22 -0.15
N MET A 93 11.29 -2.14 0.60
CA MET A 93 12.55 -1.70 1.20
C MET A 93 12.43 -1.73 2.72
N SER A 94 13.24 -2.56 3.39
CA SER A 94 13.41 -2.51 4.85
C SER A 94 14.51 -1.51 5.17
N ALA A 95 14.18 -0.44 5.86
CA ALA A 95 15.14 0.62 6.14
C ALA A 95 16.17 0.22 7.23
N GLY A 96 15.80 -0.63 8.19
CA GLY A 96 16.68 -1.19 9.20
C GLY A 96 17.58 -0.14 9.88
N THR A 97 18.86 -0.40 9.96
CA THR A 97 19.85 0.54 10.58
C THR A 97 19.99 1.87 9.84
N GLY A 98 19.47 1.98 8.63
CA GLY A 98 19.43 3.20 7.84
C GLY A 98 19.68 2.94 6.36
N VAL A 99 18.88 3.58 5.51
CA VAL A 99 19.01 3.58 4.06
C VAL A 99 18.71 4.98 3.54
N THR A 100 19.42 5.39 2.51
CA THR A 100 19.14 6.63 1.76
C THR A 100 18.69 6.23 0.37
N HIS A 101 17.55 6.75 -0.09
CA HIS A 101 17.04 6.47 -1.42
C HIS A 101 16.46 7.70 -2.10
N SER A 102 16.16 7.57 -3.37
CA SER A 102 15.41 8.51 -4.18
C SER A 102 14.38 7.79 -5.02
N GLU A 103 13.24 8.42 -5.24
CA GLU A 103 12.16 7.89 -6.07
C GLU A 103 11.74 8.94 -7.08
N SER A 104 11.58 8.56 -8.34
CA SER A 104 11.19 9.50 -9.39
C SER A 104 10.28 8.86 -10.42
N ASN A 105 9.51 9.69 -11.10
CA ASN A 105 8.77 9.25 -12.26
C ASN A 105 9.75 8.89 -13.39
N HIS A 106 9.78 7.61 -13.77
CA HIS A 106 10.65 7.11 -14.83
C HIS A 106 10.29 7.69 -16.21
N SER A 107 9.03 8.10 -16.42
CA SER A 107 8.56 8.68 -17.66
C SER A 107 8.90 10.16 -17.75
N LYS A 108 9.28 10.61 -18.95
CA LYS A 108 9.48 12.04 -19.27
C LYS A 108 8.25 12.71 -19.85
N THR A 109 7.16 11.99 -20.07
CA THR A 109 5.98 12.50 -20.79
C THR A 109 4.65 12.28 -20.08
N GLY A 110 4.52 11.24 -19.26
CA GLY A 110 3.31 10.89 -18.51
C GLY A 110 3.52 10.93 -17.01
N ALA A 111 2.46 11.13 -16.24
CA ALA A 111 2.51 11.04 -14.77
C ALA A 111 2.65 9.58 -14.31
N THR A 112 3.26 9.37 -13.15
CA THR A 112 3.24 8.11 -12.42
C THR A 112 2.27 8.21 -11.27
N HIS A 113 1.45 7.16 -11.07
CA HIS A 113 0.47 7.03 -9.99
C HIS A 113 0.78 5.78 -9.19
N PHE A 114 0.99 5.90 -7.88
CA PHE A 114 1.33 4.78 -7.00
C PHE A 114 0.84 5.01 -5.57
N LEU A 115 0.84 3.93 -4.80
CA LEU A 115 0.63 3.94 -3.35
C LEU A 115 1.98 3.73 -2.67
N GLN A 116 2.33 4.65 -1.76
CA GLN A 116 3.44 4.51 -0.82
C GLN A 116 2.89 4.04 0.51
N ILE A 117 3.33 2.89 0.98
CA ILE A 117 2.81 2.21 2.17
C ILE A 117 3.96 2.03 3.15
N TRP A 118 3.75 2.44 4.42
CA TRP A 118 4.72 2.23 5.48
C TRP A 118 4.11 1.39 6.60
N ILE A 119 4.83 0.34 6.97
CA ILE A 119 4.47 -0.55 8.08
C ILE A 119 5.60 -0.50 9.11
N MET A 120 5.27 -0.23 10.37
CA MET A 120 6.24 -0.29 11.46
C MET A 120 6.71 -1.73 11.63
N PRO A 121 8.02 -2.01 11.62
CA PRO A 121 8.51 -3.35 11.83
C PRO A 121 8.33 -3.80 13.29
N ASN A 122 8.29 -5.11 13.52
CA ASN A 122 8.30 -5.70 14.87
C ASN A 122 9.72 -5.92 15.41
N VAL A 123 10.74 -5.69 14.59
CA VAL A 123 12.15 -5.76 14.95
C VAL A 123 12.89 -4.56 14.34
N THR A 124 13.71 -3.89 15.15
CA THR A 124 14.49 -2.71 14.74
C THR A 124 15.97 -3.03 14.62
N GLY A 125 16.73 -2.17 13.94
CA GLY A 125 18.19 -2.30 13.83
C GLY A 125 18.66 -3.46 12.95
N ILE A 126 17.78 -4.03 12.12
CA ILE A 126 18.17 -5.06 11.14
C ILE A 126 19.01 -4.47 10.01
N ALA A 127 19.71 -5.29 9.27
CA ALA A 127 20.38 -4.85 8.05
C ALA A 127 19.34 -4.34 7.04
N PRO A 128 19.58 -3.19 6.38
CA PRO A 128 18.72 -2.75 5.29
C PRO A 128 18.63 -3.79 4.18
N SER A 129 17.47 -3.90 3.56
CA SER A 129 17.27 -4.86 2.46
C SER A 129 16.24 -4.38 1.46
N TYR A 130 16.35 -4.90 0.24
CA TYR A 130 15.48 -4.59 -0.89
C TYR A 130 14.92 -5.88 -1.48
N GLU A 131 13.67 -5.86 -1.88
CA GLU A 131 13.01 -6.97 -2.58
C GLU A 131 11.97 -6.42 -3.55
N GLU A 132 11.94 -6.97 -4.77
CA GLU A 132 10.93 -6.63 -5.78
C GLU A 132 10.40 -7.91 -6.40
N LYS A 133 9.09 -8.03 -6.54
CA LYS A 133 8.41 -9.19 -7.14
C LYS A 133 7.28 -8.76 -8.04
N HIS A 134 7.09 -9.50 -9.13
CA HIS A 134 6.01 -9.30 -10.07
C HIS A 134 4.82 -10.21 -9.77
N PHE A 135 3.62 -9.63 -9.73
CA PHE A 135 2.34 -10.30 -9.58
C PHE A 135 1.45 -9.91 -10.75
N ASP A 136 1.26 -10.81 -11.70
CA ASP A 136 0.45 -10.55 -12.87
C ASP A 136 -1.03 -10.26 -12.53
N ALA A 137 -1.75 -9.66 -13.47
CA ALA A 137 -3.15 -9.30 -13.27
C ALA A 137 -4.04 -10.55 -13.09
N ALA A 138 -3.72 -11.65 -13.75
CA ALA A 138 -4.50 -12.89 -13.69
C ALA A 138 -4.46 -13.49 -12.27
N SER A 139 -3.31 -13.41 -11.59
CA SER A 139 -3.16 -13.91 -10.20
C SER A 139 -3.91 -13.09 -9.16
N LYS A 140 -4.42 -11.91 -9.52
CA LYS A 140 -5.20 -11.01 -8.67
C LYS A 140 -6.68 -10.94 -9.04
N ARG A 141 -7.07 -11.48 -10.21
CA ARG A 141 -8.44 -11.39 -10.72
C ARG A 141 -9.38 -12.32 -9.96
N GLY A 142 -10.44 -11.76 -9.37
CA GLY A 142 -11.46 -12.48 -8.61
C GLY A 142 -10.94 -13.15 -7.33
N GLN A 143 -9.77 -12.78 -6.86
CA GLN A 143 -9.14 -13.32 -5.66
C GLN A 143 -8.25 -12.30 -4.96
N LEU A 144 -7.93 -12.56 -3.70
CA LEU A 144 -6.97 -11.79 -2.91
C LEU A 144 -5.61 -12.50 -2.96
N ARG A 145 -4.71 -11.99 -3.80
CA ARG A 145 -3.35 -12.50 -3.95
C ARG A 145 -2.47 -11.98 -2.83
N LEU A 146 -1.83 -12.87 -2.07
CA LEU A 146 -0.85 -12.50 -1.06
C LEU A 146 0.39 -11.92 -1.76
N ILE A 147 0.69 -10.64 -1.48
CA ILE A 147 1.81 -9.90 -2.07
C ILE A 147 2.89 -9.51 -1.06
N GLY A 148 2.57 -9.53 0.25
CA GLY A 148 3.52 -9.29 1.34
C GLY A 148 3.16 -10.13 2.57
N SER A 149 4.15 -10.74 3.24
CA SER A 149 3.96 -11.54 4.46
C SER A 149 5.25 -11.68 5.27
N PRO A 150 5.20 -12.08 6.56
CA PRO A 150 6.40 -12.20 7.40
C PRO A 150 7.44 -13.17 6.84
N GLU A 151 7.01 -14.27 6.24
CA GLU A 151 7.89 -15.34 5.75
C GLU A 151 8.01 -15.39 4.21
N GLY A 152 7.48 -14.41 3.49
CA GLY A 152 7.47 -14.44 2.02
C GLY A 152 6.65 -15.59 1.44
N ARG A 153 5.59 -16.05 2.14
CA ARG A 153 4.75 -17.17 1.71
C ARG A 153 4.14 -16.90 0.34
N GLU A 154 3.88 -17.95 -0.41
CA GLU A 154 3.28 -17.91 -1.75
C GLU A 154 4.04 -16.99 -2.73
N GLY A 155 5.36 -16.78 -2.50
CA GLY A 155 6.18 -15.89 -3.30
C GLY A 155 5.94 -14.40 -3.03
N SER A 156 5.29 -14.02 -1.92
CA SER A 156 5.14 -12.62 -1.51
C SER A 156 6.47 -12.00 -1.08
N VAL A 157 6.57 -10.65 -1.07
CA VAL A 157 7.74 -9.99 -0.47
C VAL A 157 7.74 -10.18 1.05
N VAL A 158 8.92 -10.21 1.66
CA VAL A 158 9.06 -10.35 3.11
C VAL A 158 8.80 -9.00 3.79
N ILE A 159 7.96 -8.99 4.81
CA ILE A 159 7.68 -7.84 5.68
C ILE A 159 8.11 -8.20 7.09
N HIS A 160 9.00 -7.43 7.71
CA HIS A 160 9.46 -7.66 9.09
C HIS A 160 8.44 -7.17 10.12
N GLN A 161 7.20 -7.64 9.94
CA GLN A 161 6.06 -7.43 10.85
C GLN A 161 5.10 -8.61 10.69
N ASP A 162 4.35 -8.98 11.73
CA ASP A 162 3.24 -9.96 11.63
C ASP A 162 2.05 -9.34 10.87
N ALA A 163 2.32 -8.91 9.63
CA ALA A 163 1.36 -8.31 8.73
C ALA A 163 1.28 -9.10 7.43
N ARG A 164 0.08 -9.20 6.87
CA ARG A 164 -0.15 -9.77 5.54
C ARG A 164 -0.79 -8.73 4.67
N LEU A 165 -0.26 -8.59 3.47
CA LEU A 165 -0.75 -7.66 2.45
C LEU A 165 -1.22 -8.45 1.25
N TYR A 166 -2.47 -8.22 0.85
CA TYR A 166 -3.09 -8.81 -0.32
C TYR A 166 -3.46 -7.73 -1.33
N ALA A 167 -3.44 -8.08 -2.61
CA ALA A 167 -3.97 -7.26 -3.70
C ALA A 167 -5.02 -8.06 -4.48
N GLY A 168 -6.07 -7.38 -4.97
CA GLY A 168 -7.11 -8.03 -5.75
C GLY A 168 -7.76 -7.10 -6.76
N PHE A 169 -8.21 -7.70 -7.87
CA PHE A 169 -9.04 -7.08 -8.90
C PHE A 169 -10.41 -7.74 -8.91
N PHE A 170 -11.47 -6.94 -8.83
CA PHE A 170 -12.84 -7.46 -8.79
C PHE A 170 -13.75 -6.71 -9.74
N ASP A 171 -14.56 -7.49 -10.47
CA ASP A 171 -15.57 -6.96 -11.37
C ASP A 171 -16.82 -7.84 -11.35
N PHE A 172 -18.01 -7.24 -11.52
CA PHE A 172 -19.30 -7.91 -11.58
C PHE A 172 -19.56 -8.91 -10.45
N ALA A 173 -19.62 -10.20 -10.77
CA ALA A 173 -19.93 -11.30 -9.85
C ALA A 173 -18.69 -11.86 -9.12
N GLU A 174 -17.50 -11.35 -9.41
CA GLU A 174 -16.27 -11.76 -8.73
C GLU A 174 -16.35 -11.39 -7.25
N HIS A 175 -15.90 -12.31 -6.40
CA HIS A 175 -15.88 -12.12 -4.95
C HIS A 175 -14.74 -12.91 -4.31
N ALA A 176 -14.32 -12.47 -3.15
CA ALA A 176 -13.35 -13.19 -2.32
C ALA A 176 -13.63 -12.95 -0.84
N GLU A 177 -13.12 -13.84 -0.01
CA GLU A 177 -13.20 -13.72 1.43
C GLU A 177 -11.91 -14.21 2.07
N ILE A 178 -11.42 -13.51 3.08
CA ILE A 178 -10.34 -13.98 3.95
C ILE A 178 -10.79 -13.96 5.40
N SER A 179 -10.37 -14.96 6.18
CA SER A 179 -10.60 -14.99 7.62
C SER A 179 -9.58 -14.09 8.33
N ILE A 180 -10.05 -13.32 9.29
CA ILE A 180 -9.23 -12.54 10.22
C ILE A 180 -9.28 -13.22 11.58
N ALA A 181 -8.13 -13.59 12.13
CA ALA A 181 -8.08 -14.21 13.42
C ALA A 181 -8.51 -13.25 14.54
N LYS A 182 -9.11 -13.77 15.59
CA LYS A 182 -9.51 -12.97 16.76
C LYS A 182 -8.34 -12.14 17.30
N GLY A 183 -8.56 -10.85 17.56
CA GLY A 183 -7.55 -9.92 18.06
C GLY A 183 -6.64 -9.34 16.95
N ARG A 184 -6.96 -9.57 15.69
CA ARG A 184 -6.29 -8.91 14.57
C ARG A 184 -7.15 -7.80 13.97
N LEU A 185 -6.53 -6.95 13.22
CA LEU A 185 -7.13 -5.80 12.57
C LEU A 185 -7.16 -6.03 11.05
N GLY A 186 -8.27 -5.67 10.41
CA GLY A 186 -8.38 -5.63 8.96
C GLY A 186 -8.37 -4.20 8.44
N TYR A 187 -7.65 -3.94 7.35
CA TYR A 187 -7.72 -2.66 6.66
C TYR A 187 -7.87 -2.90 5.16
N VAL A 188 -8.84 -2.25 4.53
CA VAL A 188 -9.05 -2.34 3.08
C VAL A 188 -8.91 -0.95 2.48
N HIS A 189 -8.08 -0.81 1.46
CA HIS A 189 -7.93 0.42 0.68
C HIS A 189 -8.33 0.18 -0.76
N VAL A 190 -9.28 0.94 -1.27
CA VAL A 190 -9.72 0.87 -2.68
C VAL A 190 -8.86 1.83 -3.50
N ALA A 191 -7.99 1.27 -4.35
CA ALA A 191 -7.10 2.05 -5.20
C ALA A 191 -7.81 2.55 -6.48
N ARG A 192 -8.76 1.75 -7.01
CA ARG A 192 -9.54 2.07 -8.21
C ARG A 192 -10.94 1.49 -8.15
N GLY A 193 -11.85 2.07 -8.94
CA GLY A 193 -13.20 1.58 -9.11
C GLY A 193 -14.04 1.66 -7.84
N SER A 194 -14.93 0.71 -7.67
CA SER A 194 -15.79 0.60 -6.49
C SER A 194 -16.03 -0.86 -6.11
N VAL A 195 -16.35 -1.12 -4.85
CA VAL A 195 -16.52 -2.48 -4.32
C VAL A 195 -17.35 -2.44 -3.03
N ALA A 196 -17.97 -3.53 -2.66
CA ALA A 196 -18.52 -3.70 -1.31
C ALA A 196 -17.54 -4.49 -0.43
N VAL A 197 -17.30 -4.00 0.78
CA VAL A 197 -16.50 -4.64 1.84
C VAL A 197 -17.40 -4.92 3.02
N ASN A 198 -17.65 -6.19 3.36
CA ASN A 198 -18.62 -6.61 4.39
C ASN A 198 -19.98 -5.86 4.25
N GLY A 199 -20.46 -5.69 3.00
CA GLY A 199 -21.69 -4.98 2.69
C GLY A 199 -21.63 -3.46 2.66
N GLN A 200 -20.52 -2.84 3.02
CA GLN A 200 -20.28 -1.39 2.93
C GLN A 200 -19.75 -1.03 1.55
N SER A 201 -20.36 -0.06 0.85
CA SER A 201 -19.89 0.40 -0.46
C SER A 201 -18.73 1.39 -0.32
N LEU A 202 -17.65 1.10 -1.00
CA LEU A 202 -16.44 1.91 -1.08
C LEU A 202 -16.11 2.24 -2.54
N SER A 203 -15.56 3.41 -2.76
CA SER A 203 -15.05 3.88 -4.06
C SER A 203 -13.56 4.18 -3.98
N ALA A 204 -12.93 4.45 -5.12
CA ALA A 204 -11.51 4.77 -5.21
C ALA A 204 -11.08 5.83 -4.18
N GLY A 205 -10.02 5.57 -3.44
CA GLY A 205 -9.50 6.38 -2.36
C GLY A 205 -10.17 6.17 -1.00
N ASP A 206 -11.33 5.50 -0.95
CA ASP A 206 -11.96 5.11 0.32
C ASP A 206 -11.19 3.97 1.00
N ALA A 207 -11.33 3.87 2.31
CA ALA A 207 -10.84 2.74 3.07
C ALA A 207 -11.84 2.29 4.14
N ALA A 208 -11.72 1.04 4.58
CA ALA A 208 -12.42 0.46 5.72
C ALA A 208 -11.41 -0.05 6.75
N LYS A 209 -11.58 0.37 8.01
CA LYS A 209 -10.92 -0.18 9.19
C LYS A 209 -11.86 -1.20 9.83
N LEU A 210 -11.39 -2.41 10.04
CA LEU A 210 -12.17 -3.52 10.59
C LEU A 210 -11.53 -3.96 11.91
N THR A 211 -12.31 -3.84 12.99
CA THR A 211 -11.92 -4.24 14.34
C THR A 211 -12.93 -5.27 14.85
N ASP A 212 -12.46 -6.35 15.42
CA ASP A 212 -13.31 -7.45 15.94
C ASP A 212 -14.19 -8.10 14.85
N GLU A 213 -13.77 -8.04 13.59
CA GLU A 213 -14.37 -8.78 12.49
C GLU A 213 -13.66 -10.14 12.31
N ILE A 214 -14.42 -11.17 11.99
CA ILE A 214 -13.90 -12.53 11.79
C ILE A 214 -13.46 -12.81 10.35
N GLY A 215 -13.77 -11.88 9.44
CA GLY A 215 -13.43 -11.99 8.03
C GLY A 215 -13.66 -10.70 7.26
N ILE A 216 -13.03 -10.64 6.10
CA ILE A 216 -13.19 -9.57 5.12
C ILE A 216 -13.74 -10.19 3.85
N ARG A 217 -14.97 -9.82 3.52
CA ARG A 217 -15.65 -10.22 2.28
C ARG A 217 -15.63 -9.05 1.29
N ILE A 218 -15.19 -9.34 0.08
CA ILE A 218 -15.16 -8.43 -1.06
C ILE A 218 -16.15 -8.92 -2.10
N ASP A 219 -17.09 -8.07 -2.52
CA ASP A 219 -18.05 -8.37 -3.59
C ASP A 219 -18.52 -7.10 -4.32
N LYS A 220 -19.35 -7.25 -5.36
CA LYS A 220 -19.95 -6.16 -6.16
C LYS A 220 -18.91 -5.20 -6.74
N GLY A 221 -17.78 -5.72 -7.18
CA GLY A 221 -16.73 -4.94 -7.82
C GLY A 221 -17.19 -4.29 -9.12
N GLN A 222 -16.71 -3.08 -9.39
CA GLN A 222 -16.82 -2.37 -10.66
C GLN A 222 -15.46 -1.79 -11.00
N ASN A 223 -14.70 -2.49 -11.85
CA ASN A 223 -13.31 -2.17 -12.17
C ASN A 223 -12.47 -1.91 -10.90
N ALA A 224 -12.73 -2.69 -9.85
CA ALA A 224 -12.12 -2.47 -8.55
C ALA A 224 -10.69 -3.03 -8.50
N GLU A 225 -9.76 -2.22 -8.01
CA GLU A 225 -8.43 -2.62 -7.54
C GLU A 225 -8.30 -2.22 -6.09
N LEU A 226 -7.92 -3.16 -5.22
CA LEU A 226 -7.84 -2.91 -3.80
C LEU A 226 -6.68 -3.65 -3.13
N LEU A 227 -6.26 -3.10 -2.00
CA LEU A 227 -5.32 -3.71 -1.07
C LEU A 227 -6.04 -4.09 0.22
N VAL A 228 -5.72 -5.26 0.75
CA VAL A 228 -6.24 -5.74 2.04
C VAL A 228 -5.06 -6.05 2.95
N PHE A 229 -5.11 -5.52 4.16
CA PHE A 229 -4.12 -5.73 5.20
C PHE A 229 -4.75 -6.53 6.33
N ASP A 230 -4.09 -7.60 6.75
CA ASP A 230 -4.33 -8.36 7.98
C ASP A 230 -3.17 -8.04 8.93
N LEU A 231 -3.47 -7.33 10.01
CA LEU A 231 -2.49 -6.69 10.89
C LEU A 231 -2.62 -7.20 12.33
N PRO A 232 -1.53 -7.25 13.11
CA PRO A 232 -1.64 -7.41 14.56
C PRO A 232 -2.28 -6.15 15.18
N GLN A 233 -2.84 -6.33 16.37
CA GLN A 233 -3.41 -5.24 17.18
C GLN A 233 -2.34 -4.43 17.89
#